data_216ef2a2cf5ecd7150557aebd1be058c
#
_entry.id   216ef2a2cf5ecd7150557aebd1be058c
#
_cell.length_a   1.000
_cell.length_b   1.000
_cell.length_c   1.000
_cell.angle_alpha   90.00
_cell.angle_beta   90.00
_cell.angle_gamma   90.00
#
_symmetry.space_group_name_H-M   'P 1'
#
loop_
_entity.id
_entity.type
_entity.pdbx_description
1 polymer ?
#
loop_
_entity_poly.entity_id
_entity_poly.type
_entity_poly.pdbx_seq_one_letter_code
_entity_poly.pdbx_strand_id
1 'polypeptide(L)'
;MLEKYFEELRKELETRNAKDSQEILSYFEEIVNDHLDNGESEESIIASLGSVEQLADSICEKQTTKETIPHEQHLERRTFSGISKINIDVKAYDVTIEITDEENGWLEYNSSDDMCLDVNISNNKISIEEEDSSTIVNTFFAKIFSLRDRGFQGYLHIYCPKDKMFDLCINTVSGDVKVKDVKCDEIEFESVSGDMKLQDVFSRDLNIDTVSGDFNINNLKCDEITIETVSGDVELSVDGNMDDYNIYEESLRKNVSYESKGNKSLEIETVSGDISYRFLS
;
A
#
# COMPACT_ATOMS: atom_id res chain seq x y z
N MET A 1 -29.68 -18.96 -4.50
CA MET A 1 -30.32 -17.62 -4.50
C MET A 1 -29.48 -16.63 -5.27
N LEU A 2 -28.20 -16.63 -5.09
CA LEU A 2 -27.25 -15.79 -5.82
C LEU A 2 -27.28 -15.96 -7.34
N GLU A 3 -27.37 -17.19 -7.84
CA GLU A 3 -27.47 -17.48 -9.28
C GLU A 3 -28.67 -16.75 -9.93
N LYS A 4 -29.81 -16.76 -9.25
CA LYS A 4 -31.02 -16.04 -9.73
C LYS A 4 -30.82 -14.51 -9.69
N TYR A 5 -30.15 -14.00 -8.65
CA TYR A 5 -29.82 -12.58 -8.52
C TYR A 5 -28.91 -12.13 -9.68
N PHE A 6 -27.87 -12.88 -10.01
CA PHE A 6 -26.97 -12.58 -11.12
C PHE A 6 -27.65 -12.70 -12.49
N GLU A 7 -28.55 -13.65 -12.67
CA GLU A 7 -29.34 -13.71 -13.92
C GLU A 7 -30.25 -12.48 -14.11
N GLU A 8 -30.86 -12.01 -13.03
CA GLU A 8 -31.70 -10.80 -13.05
C GLU A 8 -30.84 -9.55 -13.29
N LEU A 9 -29.68 -9.43 -12.63
CA LEU A 9 -28.73 -8.35 -12.82
C LEU A 9 -28.20 -8.29 -14.26
N ARG A 10 -27.87 -9.44 -14.84
CA ARG A 10 -27.45 -9.54 -16.25
C ARG A 10 -28.52 -8.97 -17.20
N LYS A 11 -29.77 -9.36 -17.02
CA LYS A 11 -30.90 -8.87 -17.85
C LYS A 11 -31.10 -7.36 -17.71
N GLU A 12 -30.99 -6.86 -16.47
CA GLU A 12 -31.10 -5.42 -16.21
C GLU A 12 -29.99 -4.62 -16.87
N LEU A 13 -28.74 -5.07 -16.77
CA LEU A 13 -27.60 -4.42 -17.40
C LEU A 13 -27.68 -4.46 -18.93
N GLU A 14 -28.14 -5.57 -19.51
CA GLU A 14 -28.37 -5.69 -20.96
C GLU A 14 -29.51 -4.75 -21.43
N THR A 15 -30.63 -4.67 -20.68
CA THR A 15 -31.73 -3.79 -20.99
C THR A 15 -31.35 -2.32 -21.00
N ARG A 16 -30.40 -1.94 -20.14
CA ARG A 16 -29.89 -0.58 -20.00
C ARG A 16 -28.71 -0.29 -20.93
N ASN A 17 -28.29 -1.25 -21.75
CA ASN A 17 -27.10 -1.17 -22.62
C ASN A 17 -25.82 -0.82 -21.83
N ALA A 18 -25.67 -1.34 -20.62
CA ALA A 18 -24.49 -1.13 -19.82
C ALA A 18 -23.24 -1.65 -20.55
N LYS A 19 -22.21 -0.80 -20.64
CA LYS A 19 -20.94 -1.21 -21.26
C LYS A 19 -20.25 -2.25 -20.40
N ASP A 20 -19.54 -3.17 -21.06
CA ASP A 20 -18.70 -4.20 -20.43
C ASP A 20 -19.44 -5.02 -19.36
N SER A 21 -20.74 -5.21 -19.54
CA SER A 21 -21.63 -5.90 -18.58
C SER A 21 -21.14 -7.33 -18.20
N GLN A 22 -20.49 -8.03 -19.14
CA GLN A 22 -19.94 -9.35 -18.86
C GLN A 22 -18.70 -9.30 -17.93
N GLU A 23 -17.85 -8.32 -18.12
CA GLU A 23 -16.67 -8.12 -17.28
C GLU A 23 -17.10 -7.70 -15.86
N ILE A 24 -18.08 -6.79 -15.77
CA ILE A 24 -18.68 -6.36 -14.51
C ILE A 24 -19.27 -7.55 -13.75
N LEU A 25 -20.04 -8.40 -14.39
CA LEU A 25 -20.61 -9.59 -13.76
C LEU A 25 -19.56 -10.59 -13.30
N SER A 26 -18.50 -10.79 -14.09
CA SER A 26 -17.38 -11.67 -13.71
C SER A 26 -16.70 -11.20 -12.41
N TYR A 27 -16.51 -9.89 -12.25
CA TYR A 27 -15.94 -9.33 -11.01
C TYR A 27 -16.89 -9.49 -9.81
N PHE A 28 -18.20 -9.33 -10.02
CA PHE A 28 -19.16 -9.59 -8.95
C PHE A 28 -19.12 -11.05 -8.50
N GLU A 29 -19.07 -11.98 -9.45
CA GLU A 29 -18.99 -13.41 -9.16
C GLU A 29 -17.72 -13.74 -8.38
N GLU A 30 -16.58 -13.10 -8.70
CA GLU A 30 -15.31 -13.28 -7.97
C GLU A 30 -15.43 -12.81 -6.51
N ILE A 31 -15.88 -11.57 -6.29
CA ILE A 31 -16.03 -10.99 -4.94
C ILE A 31 -17.03 -11.79 -4.10
N VAL A 32 -18.14 -12.19 -4.69
CA VAL A 32 -19.15 -12.99 -3.99
C VAL A 32 -18.61 -14.37 -3.60
N ASN A 33 -17.80 -14.98 -4.45
CA ASN A 33 -17.14 -16.25 -4.12
C ASN A 33 -16.16 -16.09 -2.96
N ASP A 34 -15.38 -15.01 -2.93
CA ASP A 34 -14.46 -14.72 -1.81
C ASP A 34 -15.24 -14.59 -0.48
N HIS A 35 -16.41 -13.93 -0.47
CA HIS A 35 -17.25 -13.81 0.72
C HIS A 35 -17.87 -15.15 1.13
N LEU A 36 -18.28 -15.98 0.17
CA LEU A 36 -18.76 -17.34 0.44
C LEU A 36 -17.65 -18.23 1.03
N ASP A 37 -16.44 -18.14 0.51
CA ASP A 37 -15.28 -18.88 1.00
C ASP A 37 -14.89 -18.45 2.41
N ASN A 38 -15.12 -17.20 2.77
CA ASN A 38 -14.98 -16.66 4.13
C ASN A 38 -16.14 -17.02 5.07
N GLY A 39 -17.14 -17.79 4.58
CA GLY A 39 -18.23 -18.35 5.40
C GLY A 39 -19.45 -17.46 5.55
N GLU A 40 -19.59 -16.41 4.73
CA GLU A 40 -20.82 -15.62 4.68
C GLU A 40 -21.95 -16.40 3.99
N SER A 41 -23.20 -16.16 4.43
CA SER A 41 -24.37 -16.78 3.82
C SER A 41 -24.82 -16.05 2.55
N GLU A 42 -25.41 -16.77 1.58
CA GLU A 42 -26.00 -16.16 0.38
C GLU A 42 -27.01 -15.05 0.71
N GLU A 43 -27.80 -15.23 1.78
CA GLU A 43 -28.77 -14.24 2.24
C GLU A 43 -28.11 -12.94 2.72
N SER A 44 -27.00 -13.06 3.47
CA SER A 44 -26.23 -11.90 3.95
C SER A 44 -25.63 -11.12 2.78
N ILE A 45 -25.03 -11.84 1.83
CA ILE A 45 -24.45 -11.26 0.63
C ILE A 45 -25.49 -10.53 -0.21
N ILE A 46 -26.64 -11.16 -0.50
CA ILE A 46 -27.74 -10.52 -1.26
C ILE A 46 -28.28 -9.30 -0.53
N ALA A 47 -28.40 -9.36 0.80
CA ALA A 47 -28.86 -8.22 1.59
C ALA A 47 -27.88 -7.03 1.51
N SER A 48 -26.57 -7.29 1.45
CA SER A 48 -25.56 -6.25 1.29
C SER A 48 -25.46 -5.68 -0.13
N LEU A 49 -25.76 -6.50 -1.17
CA LEU A 49 -25.84 -6.04 -2.57
C LEU A 49 -27.05 -5.14 -2.84
N GLY A 50 -28.11 -5.26 -2.05
CA GLY A 50 -29.37 -4.55 -2.26
C GLY A 50 -30.23 -5.13 -3.39
N SER A 51 -31.16 -4.34 -3.91
CA SER A 51 -32.01 -4.80 -5.02
C SER A 51 -31.24 -4.75 -6.34
N VAL A 52 -31.55 -5.70 -7.25
CA VAL A 52 -30.96 -5.76 -8.60
C VAL A 52 -31.13 -4.43 -9.35
N GLU A 53 -32.29 -3.79 -9.21
CA GLU A 53 -32.61 -2.51 -9.86
C GLU A 53 -31.71 -1.39 -9.34
N GLN A 54 -31.52 -1.27 -8.01
CA GLN A 54 -30.66 -0.26 -7.39
C GLN A 54 -29.20 -0.46 -7.77
N LEU A 55 -28.74 -1.71 -7.80
CA LEU A 55 -27.39 -2.03 -8.20
C LEU A 55 -27.15 -1.71 -9.69
N ALA A 56 -28.09 -2.08 -10.56
CA ALA A 56 -28.01 -1.76 -11.97
C ALA A 56 -28.07 -0.25 -12.24
N ASP A 57 -28.90 0.51 -11.49
CA ASP A 57 -28.92 1.97 -11.54
C ASP A 57 -27.57 2.56 -11.19
N SER A 58 -27.00 2.16 -10.07
CA SER A 58 -25.69 2.62 -9.62
C SER A 58 -24.59 2.33 -10.66
N ILE A 59 -24.58 1.15 -11.28
CA ILE A 59 -23.64 0.78 -12.33
C ILE A 59 -23.80 1.69 -13.56
N CYS A 60 -25.05 1.92 -13.99
CA CYS A 60 -25.34 2.72 -15.18
C CYS A 60 -25.10 4.22 -14.95
N GLU A 61 -25.48 4.76 -13.79
CA GLU A 61 -25.23 6.16 -13.41
C GLU A 61 -23.73 6.45 -13.39
N LYS A 62 -22.93 5.63 -12.74
CA LYS A 62 -21.48 5.74 -12.72
C LYS A 62 -20.84 5.57 -14.13
N GLN A 63 -21.48 4.87 -15.06
CA GLN A 63 -21.05 4.78 -16.46
C GLN A 63 -21.41 6.00 -17.30
N THR A 64 -22.54 6.66 -17.02
CA THR A 64 -23.01 7.84 -17.76
C THR A 64 -22.38 9.15 -17.30
N THR A 65 -21.91 9.22 -16.07
CA THR A 65 -21.16 10.36 -15.53
C THR A 65 -19.75 10.50 -16.11
N LYS A 66 -19.54 10.09 -17.35
CA LYS A 66 -18.28 10.21 -18.13
C LYS A 66 -17.90 11.62 -18.56
N GLU A 67 -18.65 12.63 -18.19
CA GLU A 67 -18.14 14.01 -18.22
C GLU A 67 -17.48 14.29 -16.89
N THR A 68 -16.17 14.33 -16.90
CA THR A 68 -15.28 14.95 -15.91
C THR A 68 -16.03 15.80 -14.88
N ILE A 69 -16.69 15.16 -13.92
CA ILE A 69 -16.82 15.80 -12.63
C ILE A 69 -15.41 15.66 -12.05
N PRO A 70 -14.65 16.75 -11.83
CA PRO A 70 -13.52 16.67 -10.96
C PRO A 70 -14.07 16.09 -9.66
N HIS A 71 -13.71 14.87 -9.27
CA HIS A 71 -13.89 14.47 -7.89
C HIS A 71 -13.28 15.62 -7.09
N GLU A 72 -14.07 16.33 -6.30
CA GLU A 72 -13.52 17.33 -5.42
C GLU A 72 -12.53 16.59 -4.53
N GLN A 73 -11.28 16.64 -4.92
CA GLN A 73 -10.20 16.11 -4.11
C GLN A 73 -10.13 17.03 -2.90
N HIS A 74 -10.55 16.51 -1.78
CA HIS A 74 -10.39 17.21 -0.52
C HIS A 74 -8.94 16.98 -0.08
N LEU A 75 -8.18 18.07 -0.13
CA LEU A 75 -6.84 18.09 0.43
C LEU A 75 -6.96 18.36 1.93
N GLU A 76 -6.58 17.39 2.73
CA GLU A 76 -6.51 17.52 4.18
C GLU A 76 -5.07 17.73 4.64
N ARG A 77 -4.89 18.63 5.60
CA ARG A 77 -3.60 18.86 6.23
C ARG A 77 -3.75 18.86 7.75
N ARG A 78 -2.86 18.12 8.41
CA ARG A 78 -2.78 18.05 9.88
C ARG A 78 -1.36 18.28 10.36
N THR A 79 -1.20 18.99 11.45
CA THR A 79 0.12 19.26 12.07
C THR A 79 0.33 18.37 13.29
N PHE A 80 1.57 18.04 13.56
CA PHE A 80 1.95 17.25 14.72
C PHE A 80 3.28 17.68 15.31
N SER A 81 3.53 17.29 16.57
CA SER A 81 4.81 17.49 17.24
C SER A 81 5.07 16.35 18.23
N GLY A 82 6.33 16.11 18.53
CA GLY A 82 6.72 15.13 19.55
C GLY A 82 6.37 13.67 19.23
N ILE A 83 6.31 13.31 17.94
CA ILE A 83 6.00 11.95 17.49
C ILE A 83 7.24 11.07 17.61
N SER A 84 7.03 9.86 18.13
CA SER A 84 8.04 8.80 18.23
C SER A 84 7.66 7.55 17.42
N LYS A 85 6.43 7.47 16.90
CA LYS A 85 6.01 6.35 16.07
C LYS A 85 4.99 6.78 15.00
N ILE A 86 5.17 6.27 13.78
CA ILE A 86 4.26 6.47 12.64
C ILE A 86 3.86 5.09 12.14
N ASN A 87 2.57 4.80 12.20
CA ASN A 87 1.98 3.58 11.65
C ASN A 87 1.05 3.97 10.50
N ILE A 88 1.23 3.32 9.37
CA ILE A 88 0.46 3.51 8.14
C ILE A 88 -0.05 2.16 7.69
N ASP A 89 -1.35 2.03 7.53
CA ASP A 89 -2.01 0.83 7.01
C ASP A 89 -2.96 1.27 5.88
N VAL A 90 -2.50 1.13 4.65
CA VAL A 90 -3.20 1.63 3.47
C VAL A 90 -3.19 0.57 2.37
N LYS A 91 -4.19 0.60 1.49
CA LYS A 91 -4.30 -0.38 0.39
C LYS A 91 -3.70 0.13 -0.91
N ALA A 92 -4.05 1.38 -1.28
CA ALA A 92 -3.74 1.94 -2.59
C ALA A 92 -3.29 3.41 -2.56
N TYR A 93 -2.80 3.87 -1.41
CA TYR A 93 -2.20 5.20 -1.30
C TYR A 93 -0.70 5.14 -1.55
N ASP A 94 -0.21 6.03 -2.41
CA ASP A 94 1.22 6.29 -2.49
C ASP A 94 1.67 7.10 -1.27
N VAL A 95 2.70 6.63 -0.59
CA VAL A 95 3.19 7.23 0.65
C VAL A 95 4.54 7.90 0.41
N THR A 96 4.66 9.17 0.76
CA THR A 96 5.96 9.87 0.77
C THR A 96 6.24 10.41 2.15
N ILE A 97 7.44 10.13 2.68
CA ILE A 97 7.90 10.61 3.98
C ILE A 97 9.24 11.30 3.78
N GLU A 98 9.31 12.58 4.16
CA GLU A 98 10.53 13.37 4.06
C GLU A 98 10.67 14.34 5.22
N ILE A 99 11.85 14.94 5.36
CA ILE A 99 12.08 15.92 6.43
C ILE A 99 11.62 17.34 6.04
N THR A 100 11.35 18.12 7.06
CA THR A 100 11.13 19.56 6.97
C THR A 100 12.08 20.32 7.90
N ASP A 101 12.42 21.55 7.52
CA ASP A 101 13.16 22.47 8.39
C ASP A 101 12.25 23.18 9.41
N GLU A 102 10.94 22.94 9.39
CA GLU A 102 10.00 23.49 10.36
C GLU A 102 10.09 22.75 11.72
N GLU A 103 9.72 23.46 12.80
CA GLU A 103 9.75 22.91 14.16
C GLU A 103 8.70 21.81 14.35
N ASN A 104 7.55 21.94 13.70
CA ASN A 104 6.46 20.95 13.72
C ASN A 104 6.39 20.23 12.40
N GLY A 105 6.09 18.94 12.46
CA GLY A 105 5.75 18.16 11.29
C GLY A 105 4.30 18.38 10.86
N TRP A 106 4.01 18.01 9.62
CA TRP A 106 2.64 17.93 9.13
C TRP A 106 2.50 16.76 8.14
N LEU A 107 1.28 16.37 7.94
CA LEU A 107 0.91 15.45 6.88
C LEU A 107 -0.19 16.07 6.03
N GLU A 108 -0.19 15.71 4.76
CA GLU A 108 -1.24 16.06 3.81
C GLU A 108 -1.60 14.85 2.97
N TYR A 109 -2.87 14.71 2.69
CA TYR A 109 -3.40 13.62 1.90
C TYR A 109 -4.65 14.06 1.15
N ASN A 110 -4.91 13.38 0.04
CA ASN A 110 -6.17 13.55 -0.67
C ASN A 110 -7.17 12.48 -0.23
N SER A 111 -8.43 12.84 -0.24
CA SER A 111 -9.54 11.93 -0.01
C SER A 111 -10.61 12.11 -1.08
N SER A 112 -11.43 11.10 -1.26
CA SER A 112 -12.63 11.14 -2.09
C SER A 112 -13.77 10.47 -1.32
N ASP A 113 -14.99 10.53 -1.87
CA ASP A 113 -16.15 9.90 -1.26
C ASP A 113 -16.00 8.36 -1.10
N ASP A 114 -15.15 7.74 -1.94
CA ASP A 114 -14.94 6.29 -1.96
C ASP A 114 -13.61 5.86 -1.30
N MET A 115 -12.69 6.80 -1.05
CA MET A 115 -11.37 6.53 -0.44
C MET A 115 -11.02 7.63 0.56
N CYS A 116 -10.99 7.30 1.83
CA CYS A 116 -10.62 8.21 2.90
C CYS A 116 -9.65 7.55 3.87
N LEU A 117 -8.89 8.39 4.58
CA LEU A 117 -7.98 7.96 5.62
C LEU A 117 -8.51 8.37 6.99
N ASP A 118 -8.57 7.43 7.91
CA ASP A 118 -8.67 7.76 9.34
C ASP A 118 -7.27 8.10 9.87
N VAL A 119 -7.09 9.34 10.26
CA VAL A 119 -5.80 9.85 10.78
C VAL A 119 -5.94 10.20 12.25
N ASN A 120 -5.33 9.41 13.10
CA ASN A 120 -5.29 9.60 14.54
C ASN A 120 -3.90 10.04 15.00
N ILE A 121 -3.81 11.22 15.61
CA ILE A 121 -2.57 11.76 16.19
C ILE A 121 -2.75 11.85 17.70
N SER A 122 -2.17 10.92 18.43
CA SER A 122 -2.30 10.85 19.88
C SER A 122 -1.13 10.11 20.52
N ASN A 123 -0.82 10.39 21.78
CA ASN A 123 0.19 9.66 22.56
C ASN A 123 1.56 9.52 21.87
N ASN A 124 2.05 10.57 21.23
CA ASN A 124 3.30 10.58 20.47
C ASN A 124 3.31 9.61 19.27
N LYS A 125 2.14 9.16 18.82
CA LYS A 125 1.96 8.26 17.70
C LYS A 125 1.03 8.87 16.66
N ILE A 126 1.35 8.63 15.40
CA ILE A 126 0.44 8.81 14.26
C ILE A 126 -0.02 7.41 13.83
N SER A 127 -1.32 7.19 13.75
CA SER A 127 -1.94 6.04 13.11
C SER A 127 -2.76 6.52 11.94
N ILE A 128 -2.51 5.95 10.77
CA ILE A 128 -3.21 6.25 9.53
C ILE A 128 -3.73 4.94 8.98
N GLU A 129 -5.02 4.85 8.82
CA GLU A 129 -5.70 3.65 8.33
C GLU A 129 -6.60 4.04 7.16
N GLU A 130 -6.56 3.27 6.07
CA GLU A 130 -7.51 3.45 4.99
C GLU A 130 -8.86 2.88 5.43
N GLU A 131 -9.90 3.75 5.47
CA GLU A 131 -11.23 3.32 5.88
C GLU A 131 -11.78 2.28 4.91
N ASP A 132 -12.17 1.14 5.46
CA ASP A 132 -12.94 0.15 4.71
C ASP A 132 -14.36 0.69 4.49
N SER A 133 -14.66 1.04 3.27
CA SER A 133 -16.06 1.17 2.84
C SER A 133 -16.67 -0.25 2.77
N SER A 134 -16.96 -0.81 3.93
CA SER A 134 -17.22 -2.23 4.18
C SER A 134 -18.54 -2.78 3.63
N THR A 135 -19.08 -2.22 2.57
CA THR A 135 -20.17 -2.86 1.83
C THR A 135 -19.58 -3.55 0.60
N ILE A 136 -20.02 -4.80 0.34
CA ILE A 136 -19.65 -5.57 -0.88
C ILE A 136 -19.79 -4.68 -2.13
N VAL A 137 -20.80 -3.83 -2.16
CA VAL A 137 -21.08 -2.88 -3.25
C VAL A 137 -19.95 -1.85 -3.40
N ASN A 138 -19.43 -1.30 -2.31
CA ASN A 138 -18.35 -0.30 -2.35
C ASN A 138 -17.03 -0.94 -2.72
N THR A 139 -16.69 -2.10 -2.18
CA THR A 139 -15.51 -2.89 -2.58
C THR A 139 -15.55 -3.23 -4.07
N PHE A 140 -16.73 -3.60 -4.57
CA PHE A 140 -16.96 -3.88 -5.97
C PHE A 140 -16.76 -2.63 -6.84
N PHE A 141 -17.37 -1.51 -6.48
CA PHE A 141 -17.18 -0.27 -7.23
C PHE A 141 -15.72 0.21 -7.18
N ALA A 142 -15.05 0.13 -6.05
CA ALA A 142 -13.63 0.46 -5.94
C ALA A 142 -12.80 -0.42 -6.88
N LYS A 143 -13.02 -1.73 -6.92
CA LYS A 143 -12.29 -2.66 -7.80
C LYS A 143 -12.57 -2.42 -9.29
N ILE A 144 -13.82 -2.16 -9.70
CA ILE A 144 -14.16 -1.83 -11.10
C ILE A 144 -13.61 -0.47 -11.52
N PHE A 145 -13.69 0.53 -10.65
CA PHE A 145 -13.25 1.87 -11.00
C PHE A 145 -11.74 2.01 -10.98
N SER A 146 -11.02 1.30 -10.10
CA SER A 146 -9.56 1.24 -10.13
C SER A 146 -9.01 0.63 -11.43
N LEU A 147 -9.75 -0.27 -12.06
CA LEU A 147 -9.39 -0.85 -13.36
C LEU A 147 -9.74 0.07 -14.55
N ARG A 148 -10.72 0.95 -14.39
CA ARG A 148 -11.26 1.77 -15.49
C ARG A 148 -10.89 3.23 -15.46
N ASP A 149 -10.72 3.77 -14.27
CA ASP A 149 -10.42 5.19 -14.07
C ASP A 149 -9.04 5.32 -13.41
N ARG A 150 -8.06 5.71 -14.21
CA ARG A 150 -6.78 6.24 -13.71
C ARG A 150 -6.97 7.64 -13.09
N GLY A 151 -8.16 7.92 -12.52
CA GLY A 151 -8.60 9.24 -12.11
C GLY A 151 -8.26 9.62 -10.68
N PHE A 152 -8.35 8.70 -9.74
CA PHE A 152 -7.97 8.98 -8.35
C PHE A 152 -6.77 8.12 -7.97
N GLN A 153 -5.65 8.77 -7.72
CA GLN A 153 -4.48 8.19 -7.08
C GLN A 153 -4.43 8.76 -5.68
N GLY A 154 -4.60 7.89 -4.67
CA GLY A 154 -4.44 8.27 -3.29
C GLY A 154 -2.99 8.66 -3.04
N TYR A 155 -2.75 9.77 -2.38
CA TYR A 155 -1.42 10.10 -1.88
C TYR A 155 -1.48 10.56 -0.41
N LEU A 156 -0.45 10.17 0.31
CA LEU A 156 -0.19 10.58 1.67
C LEU A 156 1.24 11.11 1.74
N HIS A 157 1.41 12.37 2.09
CA HIS A 157 2.71 12.98 2.24
C HIS A 157 2.92 13.42 3.70
N ILE A 158 4.00 12.94 4.32
CA ILE A 158 4.35 13.23 5.71
C ILE A 158 5.68 13.96 5.77
N TYR A 159 5.69 15.13 6.36
CA TYR A 159 6.88 15.94 6.57
C TYR A 159 7.28 15.89 8.03
N CYS A 160 8.39 15.22 8.33
CA CYS A 160 8.88 15.03 9.68
C CYS A 160 9.88 16.15 10.05
N PRO A 161 9.85 16.68 11.29
CA PRO A 161 10.83 17.65 11.73
C PRO A 161 12.24 17.09 11.67
N LYS A 162 13.18 17.90 11.16
CA LYS A 162 14.60 17.56 11.13
C LYS A 162 15.13 17.17 12.52
N ASP A 163 16.06 16.23 12.54
CA ASP A 163 16.74 15.75 13.74
C ASP A 163 15.84 15.01 14.76
N LYS A 164 14.64 14.62 14.37
CA LYS A 164 13.82 13.70 15.15
C LYS A 164 14.02 12.27 14.66
N MET A 165 14.02 11.35 15.62
CA MET A 165 14.04 9.91 15.38
C MET A 165 12.69 9.34 15.77
N PHE A 166 12.18 8.41 14.97
CA PHE A 166 10.87 7.78 15.17
C PHE A 166 10.90 6.36 14.60
N ASP A 167 9.98 5.51 15.06
CA ASP A 167 9.73 4.21 14.45
C ASP A 167 8.74 4.38 13.30
N LEU A 168 8.98 3.70 12.19
CA LEU A 168 8.15 3.74 11.01
C LEU A 168 7.67 2.33 10.65
N CYS A 169 6.36 2.12 10.68
CA CYS A 169 5.73 0.88 10.25
C CYS A 169 4.73 1.21 9.13
N ILE A 170 4.91 0.58 7.98
CA ILE A 170 4.07 0.81 6.78
C ILE A 170 3.60 -0.54 6.25
N ASN A 171 2.28 -0.70 6.21
CA ASN A 171 1.61 -1.80 5.56
C ASN A 171 0.84 -1.28 4.35
N THR A 172 1.06 -1.86 3.19
CA THR A 172 0.34 -1.49 1.97
C THR A 172 -0.02 -2.72 1.14
N VAL A 173 -1.03 -2.62 0.30
CA VAL A 173 -1.35 -3.68 -0.66
C VAL A 173 -0.71 -3.39 -2.02
N SER A 174 -0.81 -2.14 -2.51
CA SER A 174 -0.34 -1.79 -3.86
C SER A 174 0.17 -0.34 -4.00
N GLY A 175 0.29 0.40 -2.91
CA GLY A 175 0.81 1.76 -2.95
C GLY A 175 2.33 1.80 -2.94
N ASP A 176 2.92 2.70 -3.70
CA ASP A 176 4.35 2.93 -3.69
C ASP A 176 4.79 3.75 -2.47
N VAL A 177 5.94 3.38 -1.90
CA VAL A 177 6.48 4.05 -0.70
C VAL A 177 7.80 4.72 -1.00
N LYS A 178 7.91 5.99 -0.63
CA LYS A 178 9.14 6.77 -0.75
C LYS A 178 9.50 7.42 0.57
N VAL A 179 10.69 7.11 1.08
CA VAL A 179 11.21 7.68 2.33
C VAL A 179 12.54 8.36 2.04
N LYS A 180 12.67 9.62 2.48
CA LYS A 180 13.84 10.42 2.15
C LYS A 180 14.35 11.26 3.32
N ASP A 181 15.68 11.29 3.49
CA ASP A 181 16.42 12.15 4.44
C ASP A 181 16.03 11.96 5.92
N VAL A 182 15.34 10.87 6.29
CA VAL A 182 14.83 10.63 7.64
C VAL A 182 15.77 9.83 8.53
N LYS A 183 15.54 9.92 9.84
CA LYS A 183 16.21 9.11 10.86
C LYS A 183 15.16 8.29 11.60
N CYS A 184 15.29 6.98 11.53
CA CYS A 184 14.43 6.05 12.25
C CYS A 184 15.23 5.20 13.23
N ASP A 185 14.60 4.71 14.27
CA ASP A 185 15.16 3.63 15.08
C ASP A 185 14.86 2.30 14.37
N GLU A 186 13.62 2.13 13.93
CA GLU A 186 13.15 0.95 13.19
C GLU A 186 12.32 1.38 11.99
N ILE A 187 12.51 0.68 10.88
CA ILE A 187 11.65 0.76 9.69
C ILE A 187 11.15 -0.65 9.38
N GLU A 188 9.83 -0.81 9.41
CA GLU A 188 9.12 -2.01 9.04
C GLU A 188 8.23 -1.72 7.84
N PHE A 189 8.39 -2.47 6.78
CA PHE A 189 7.61 -2.34 5.56
C PHE A 189 7.06 -3.69 5.13
N GLU A 190 5.74 -3.80 5.09
CA GLU A 190 5.05 -4.97 4.57
C GLU A 190 4.21 -4.57 3.35
N SER A 191 4.31 -5.34 2.27
CA SER A 191 3.54 -5.07 1.06
C SER A 191 3.12 -6.36 0.33
N VAL A 192 2.09 -6.24 -0.49
CA VAL A 192 1.77 -7.27 -1.48
C VAL A 192 2.41 -6.94 -2.82
N SER A 193 2.36 -5.69 -3.29
CA SER A 193 2.84 -5.33 -4.64
C SER A 193 3.31 -3.88 -4.81
N GLY A 194 3.66 -3.18 -3.75
CA GLY A 194 4.16 -1.80 -3.84
C GLY A 194 5.67 -1.71 -3.96
N ASP A 195 6.16 -0.77 -4.74
CA ASP A 195 7.58 -0.48 -4.83
C ASP A 195 8.05 0.39 -3.65
N MET A 196 9.27 0.13 -3.17
CA MET A 196 9.85 0.95 -2.10
C MET A 196 11.12 1.67 -2.55
N LYS A 197 11.18 2.97 -2.25
CA LYS A 197 12.37 3.79 -2.47
C LYS A 197 12.82 4.45 -1.19
N LEU A 198 14.01 4.07 -0.70
CA LEU A 198 14.70 4.76 0.39
C LEU A 198 15.85 5.59 -0.17
N GLN A 199 16.00 6.82 0.32
CA GLN A 199 17.09 7.69 -0.08
C GLN A 199 17.64 8.48 1.11
N ASP A 200 18.96 8.39 1.36
CA ASP A 200 19.65 9.12 2.42
C ASP A 200 19.02 8.88 3.80
N VAL A 201 18.75 7.60 4.12
CA VAL A 201 18.03 7.16 5.32
C VAL A 201 19.02 6.61 6.35
N PHE A 202 18.82 6.99 7.61
CA PHE A 202 19.44 6.36 8.75
C PHE A 202 18.39 5.53 9.49
N SER A 203 18.67 4.24 9.73
CA SER A 203 17.88 3.38 10.64
C SER A 203 18.82 2.49 11.44
N ARG A 204 18.42 2.05 12.62
CA ARG A 204 19.11 0.96 13.31
C ARG A 204 18.73 -0.37 12.68
N ASP A 205 17.41 -0.58 12.51
CA ASP A 205 16.84 -1.81 11.99
C ASP A 205 15.97 -1.49 10.76
N LEU A 206 16.11 -2.26 9.69
CA LEU A 206 15.28 -2.21 8.49
C LEU A 206 14.76 -3.61 8.19
N ASN A 207 13.45 -3.78 8.23
CA ASN A 207 12.76 -5.02 7.86
C ASN A 207 11.80 -4.76 6.71
N ILE A 208 11.94 -5.51 5.64
CA ILE A 208 11.09 -5.46 4.45
C ILE A 208 10.58 -6.87 4.16
N ASP A 209 9.27 -7.04 4.12
CA ASP A 209 8.58 -8.27 3.74
C ASP A 209 7.55 -7.99 2.66
N THR A 210 7.70 -8.63 1.50
CA THR A 210 6.81 -8.39 0.38
C THR A 210 6.59 -9.62 -0.48
N VAL A 211 5.49 -9.65 -1.20
CA VAL A 211 5.26 -10.68 -2.22
C VAL A 211 5.84 -10.24 -3.57
N SER A 212 5.66 -8.97 -3.96
CA SER A 212 6.14 -8.46 -5.24
C SER A 212 6.31 -6.95 -5.17
N GLY A 213 7.40 -6.44 -5.69
CA GLY A 213 7.74 -5.03 -5.70
C GLY A 213 9.24 -4.84 -5.79
N ASP A 214 9.68 -3.77 -6.41
CA ASP A 214 11.09 -3.45 -6.57
C ASP A 214 11.58 -2.53 -5.45
N PHE A 215 12.78 -2.80 -4.95
CA PHE A 215 13.41 -2.04 -3.88
C PHE A 215 14.60 -1.26 -4.42
N ASN A 216 14.53 0.06 -4.30
CA ASN A 216 15.62 0.95 -4.66
C ASN A 216 16.07 1.72 -3.41
N ILE A 217 17.13 1.21 -2.77
CA ILE A 217 17.63 1.71 -1.49
C ILE A 217 18.99 2.36 -1.70
N ASN A 218 19.02 3.68 -1.62
CA ASN A 218 20.21 4.47 -1.88
C ASN A 218 20.70 5.16 -0.62
N ASN A 219 22.00 4.96 -0.31
CA ASN A 219 22.71 5.59 0.80
C ASN A 219 22.01 5.33 2.15
N LEU A 220 21.77 4.04 2.43
CA LEU A 220 21.22 3.59 3.70
C LEU A 220 22.34 3.42 4.72
N LYS A 221 22.21 4.03 5.88
CA LYS A 221 23.05 3.74 7.05
C LYS A 221 22.22 2.95 8.05
N CYS A 222 22.54 1.66 8.21
CA CYS A 222 21.78 0.73 9.03
C CYS A 222 22.68 -0.26 9.73
N ASP A 223 22.23 -0.82 10.86
CA ASP A 223 22.99 -1.84 11.57
C ASP A 223 22.45 -3.26 11.24
N GLU A 224 21.15 -3.41 11.16
CA GLU A 224 20.49 -4.68 10.80
C GLU A 224 19.57 -4.46 9.61
N ILE A 225 19.76 -5.22 8.53
CA ILE A 225 19.00 -5.12 7.29
C ILE A 225 18.48 -6.50 6.95
N THR A 226 17.16 -6.64 6.88
CA THR A 226 16.47 -7.85 6.45
C THR A 226 15.51 -7.49 5.32
N ILE A 227 15.63 -8.18 4.17
CA ILE A 227 14.75 -8.00 3.01
C ILE A 227 14.32 -9.37 2.54
N GLU A 228 13.03 -9.64 2.65
CA GLU A 228 12.41 -10.86 2.17
C GLU A 228 11.40 -10.54 1.06
N THR A 229 11.53 -11.17 -0.10
CA THR A 229 10.59 -11.00 -1.20
C THR A 229 10.38 -12.31 -1.97
N VAL A 230 9.20 -12.49 -2.54
CA VAL A 230 8.97 -13.61 -3.45
C VAL A 230 9.37 -13.25 -4.87
N SER A 231 9.05 -12.04 -5.32
CA SER A 231 9.34 -11.58 -6.68
C SER A 231 9.56 -10.06 -6.69
N GLY A 232 10.75 -9.64 -6.99
CA GLY A 232 11.12 -8.23 -7.07
C GLY A 232 12.63 -8.06 -7.08
N ASP A 233 13.09 -7.02 -7.73
CA ASP A 233 14.51 -6.70 -7.79
C ASP A 233 14.93 -5.85 -6.57
N VAL A 234 16.09 -6.16 -6.00
CA VAL A 234 16.66 -5.44 -4.87
C VAL A 234 17.93 -4.72 -5.32
N GLU A 235 17.87 -3.39 -5.35
CA GLU A 235 19.05 -2.54 -5.55
C GLU A 235 19.36 -1.77 -4.26
N LEU A 236 20.49 -2.10 -3.60
CA LEU A 236 20.85 -1.56 -2.29
C LEU A 236 22.24 -0.91 -2.30
N SER A 237 22.36 0.31 -1.80
CA SER A 237 23.64 0.88 -1.42
C SER A 237 23.69 1.25 0.06
N VAL A 238 24.65 0.69 0.78
CA VAL A 238 24.83 0.85 2.23
C VAL A 238 25.99 1.81 2.51
N ASP A 239 25.74 2.84 3.32
CA ASP A 239 26.79 3.71 3.87
C ASP A 239 27.52 3.00 5.00
N GLY A 240 28.63 2.33 4.68
CA GLY A 240 29.40 1.55 5.64
C GLY A 240 30.43 0.66 4.97
N ASN A 241 31.22 -0.03 5.79
CA ASN A 241 32.24 -0.98 5.31
C ASN A 241 31.65 -2.40 5.30
N MET A 242 31.84 -3.12 4.20
CA MET A 242 31.42 -4.52 4.08
C MET A 242 31.97 -5.40 5.22
N ASP A 243 33.17 -5.14 5.70
CA ASP A 243 33.81 -5.91 6.79
C ASP A 243 33.08 -5.75 8.15
N ASP A 244 32.15 -4.79 8.27
CA ASP A 244 31.34 -4.61 9.48
C ASP A 244 30.06 -5.48 9.49
N TYR A 245 29.70 -6.09 8.34
CA TYR A 245 28.45 -6.82 8.15
C TYR A 245 28.68 -8.32 7.97
N ASN A 246 27.88 -9.11 8.68
CA ASN A 246 27.63 -10.50 8.33
C ASN A 246 26.59 -10.52 7.23
N ILE A 247 26.89 -11.14 6.09
CA ILE A 247 26.03 -11.07 4.90
C ILE A 247 25.50 -12.47 4.60
N TYR A 248 24.18 -12.55 4.46
CA TYR A 248 23.47 -13.69 3.96
C TYR A 248 22.61 -13.28 2.76
N GLU A 249 22.75 -13.96 1.64
CA GLU A 249 21.97 -13.73 0.43
C GLU A 249 21.50 -15.09 -0.11
N GLU A 250 20.20 -15.25 -0.26
CA GLU A 250 19.59 -16.42 -0.86
C GLU A 250 18.65 -16.07 -2.01
N SER A 251 18.87 -16.70 -3.16
CA SER A 251 18.00 -16.63 -4.31
C SER A 251 18.02 -17.94 -5.09
N LEU A 252 17.10 -18.13 -6.03
CA LEU A 252 17.13 -19.32 -6.90
C LEU A 252 18.44 -19.49 -7.67
N ARG A 253 19.20 -18.41 -7.88
CA ARG A 253 20.43 -18.41 -8.69
C ARG A 253 21.70 -18.36 -7.88
N LYS A 254 21.63 -17.92 -6.64
CA LYS A 254 22.81 -17.59 -5.85
C LYS A 254 22.52 -17.75 -4.36
N ASN A 255 23.48 -18.34 -3.67
CA ASN A 255 23.49 -18.37 -2.21
C ASN A 255 24.88 -17.94 -1.75
N VAL A 256 24.93 -16.86 -0.96
CA VAL A 256 26.16 -16.26 -0.45
C VAL A 256 26.05 -16.16 1.07
N SER A 257 27.11 -16.60 1.74
CA SER A 257 27.29 -16.37 3.17
C SER A 257 28.67 -15.81 3.40
N TYR A 258 28.74 -14.65 4.02
CA TYR A 258 29.98 -13.98 4.39
C TYR A 258 29.95 -13.63 5.87
N GLU A 259 30.84 -14.26 6.65
CA GLU A 259 31.00 -13.96 8.07
C GLU A 259 32.09 -12.93 8.28
N SER A 260 31.75 -11.82 8.89
CA SER A 260 32.69 -10.76 9.27
C SER A 260 33.05 -10.84 10.76
N LYS A 261 33.88 -9.91 11.23
CA LYS A 261 34.11 -9.68 12.66
C LYS A 261 33.23 -8.58 13.24
N GLY A 262 32.43 -7.94 12.38
CA GLY A 262 31.49 -6.90 12.77
C GLY A 262 30.27 -7.45 13.47
N ASN A 263 29.45 -6.56 13.93
CA ASN A 263 28.20 -6.86 14.66
C ASN A 263 26.95 -6.45 13.91
N LYS A 264 27.09 -6.04 12.65
CA LYS A 264 25.99 -5.69 11.77
C LYS A 264 25.59 -6.86 10.90
N SER A 265 24.36 -6.83 10.36
CA SER A 265 23.83 -7.88 9.49
C SER A 265 23.19 -7.32 8.22
N LEU A 266 23.35 -8.07 7.14
CA LEU A 266 22.63 -7.89 5.88
C LEU A 266 22.10 -9.26 5.44
N GLU A 267 20.77 -9.41 5.48
CA GLU A 267 20.07 -10.60 5.04
C GLU A 267 19.12 -10.24 3.91
N ILE A 268 19.24 -10.91 2.77
CA ILE A 268 18.39 -10.69 1.61
C ILE A 268 17.96 -12.04 1.06
N GLU A 269 16.66 -12.30 1.05
CA GLU A 269 16.07 -13.50 0.50
C GLU A 269 15.08 -13.17 -0.60
N THR A 270 15.20 -13.83 -1.76
CA THR A 270 14.23 -13.73 -2.84
C THR A 270 14.02 -15.09 -3.52
N VAL A 271 12.80 -15.40 -3.90
CA VAL A 271 12.54 -16.57 -4.74
C VAL A 271 12.82 -16.24 -6.20
N SER A 272 12.40 -15.08 -6.69
CA SER A 272 12.57 -14.70 -8.10
C SER A 272 12.80 -13.19 -8.22
N GLY A 273 14.01 -12.80 -8.52
CA GLY A 273 14.44 -11.41 -8.68
C GLY A 273 15.95 -11.32 -8.70
N ASP A 274 16.47 -10.20 -9.12
CA ASP A 274 17.88 -9.91 -9.11
C ASP A 274 18.27 -9.10 -7.85
N ILE A 275 19.31 -9.57 -7.14
CA ILE A 275 19.84 -8.88 -5.96
C ILE A 275 21.14 -8.18 -6.34
N SER A 276 21.20 -6.89 -6.09
CA SER A 276 22.38 -6.06 -6.30
C SER A 276 22.62 -5.17 -5.09
N TYR A 277 23.75 -5.34 -4.41
CA TYR A 277 24.14 -4.45 -3.32
C TYR A 277 25.59 -4.00 -3.39
N ARG A 278 25.87 -2.82 -2.84
CA ARG A 278 27.20 -2.25 -2.73
C ARG A 278 27.37 -1.48 -1.42
N PHE A 279 28.59 -1.43 -0.92
CA PHE A 279 28.98 -0.62 0.24
C PHE A 279 29.69 0.65 -0.23
N LEU A 280 29.27 1.78 0.35
CA LEU A 280 29.83 3.11 0.08
C LEU A 280 30.84 3.39 1.19
N SER A 281 32.11 3.17 0.92
CA SER A 281 33.21 3.44 1.88
C SER A 281 33.72 4.87 1.78
#